data_a78ebe7acb8edcfb4b3e9b33c6071423
#
_entry.id   a78ebe7acb8edcfb4b3e9b33c6071423
#
_cell.length_a   1.000
_cell.length_b   1.000
_cell.length_c   1.000
_cell.angle_alpha   90.00
_cell.angle_beta   90.00
_cell.angle_gamma   90.00
#
_symmetry.space_group_name_H-M   'P 1'
#
loop_
_entity.id
_entity.type
_entity.pdbx_description
1 polymer ?
#
loop_
_entity_poly.entity_id
_entity_poly.type
_entity_poly.pdbx_seq_one_letter_code
_entity_poly.pdbx_strand_id
1 'polypeptide(L)'
;MTAIGIHKLIGSLVIIVVTYIEHFSCGIKSESDKLTAISLKQQTPVINRDSSVTMIGGTYNVYYYNELLMYKFNYRFDSMVGNQLVFQETRSFYFVSHKDSTYGYKYMVKLDKTNKDNMRYKKDSLLKFYSFESNIYDTLINFKPDSIYKQEGEIVKVYKNPPTANSEQQSEKFDLYFYYTKKLKDIPETFSKKMDNEKGMKLIKILVKASGGYYKEFNTTFQPREHLLEMKEIPIENKNEIMHYLRRYQEQKI
;
A
#
# COMPACT_ATOMS: atom_id res chain seq x y z
N MET A 1 14.39 -3.36 69.88
CA MET A 1 13.61 -3.02 68.66
C MET A 1 12.31 -3.79 68.69
N THR A 2 11.22 -3.11 68.88
CA THR A 2 9.90 -3.72 69.14
C THR A 2 9.28 -4.13 67.79
N ALA A 3 8.59 -5.26 67.79
CA ALA A 3 7.93 -5.88 66.59
C ALA A 3 7.01 -4.93 65.78
N ILE A 4 6.55 -3.85 66.37
CA ILE A 4 5.71 -2.83 65.75
C ILE A 4 6.42 -2.05 64.64
N GLY A 5 7.75 -1.90 64.72
CA GLY A 5 8.52 -1.17 63.69
C GLY A 5 8.65 -1.93 62.36
N ILE A 6 8.69 -3.25 62.41
CA ILE A 6 8.89 -4.10 61.22
C ILE A 6 7.62 -4.16 60.39
N HIS A 7 6.44 -4.23 61.01
CA HIS A 7 5.17 -4.26 60.30
C HIS A 7 4.85 -2.96 59.54
N LYS A 8 5.25 -1.81 60.07
CA LYS A 8 5.10 -0.50 59.37
C LYS A 8 6.00 -0.38 58.14
N LEU A 9 7.23 -0.94 58.24
CA LEU A 9 8.17 -0.91 57.13
C LEU A 9 7.75 -1.81 55.96
N ILE A 10 7.22 -3.02 56.28
CA ILE A 10 6.72 -3.95 55.27
C ILE A 10 5.46 -3.40 54.60
N GLY A 11 4.52 -2.82 55.39
CA GLY A 11 3.32 -2.19 54.81
C GLY A 11 3.60 -1.04 53.86
N SER A 12 4.59 -0.18 54.17
CA SER A 12 4.99 0.91 53.27
C SER A 12 5.70 0.42 52.00
N LEU A 13 6.47 -0.66 52.09
CA LEU A 13 7.15 -1.24 50.93
C LEU A 13 6.17 -1.90 49.96
N VAL A 14 5.14 -2.59 50.50
CA VAL A 14 4.09 -3.20 49.67
C VAL A 14 3.26 -2.16 48.95
N ILE A 15 2.92 -1.04 49.60
CA ILE A 15 2.17 0.05 48.97
C ILE A 15 2.99 0.71 47.83
N ILE A 16 4.29 0.90 48.01
CA ILE A 16 5.16 1.45 46.96
C ILE A 16 5.30 0.50 45.77
N VAL A 17 5.37 -0.81 45.97
CA VAL A 17 5.45 -1.80 44.90
C VAL A 17 4.13 -1.87 44.12
N VAL A 18 2.99 -1.84 44.81
CA VAL A 18 1.67 -1.86 44.16
C VAL A 18 1.44 -0.58 43.35
N THR A 19 1.77 0.59 43.89
CA THR A 19 1.66 1.85 43.14
C THR A 19 2.62 1.93 41.95
N TYR A 20 3.82 1.32 42.04
CA TYR A 20 4.74 1.22 40.92
C TYR A 20 4.23 0.29 39.82
N ILE A 21 3.58 -0.82 40.17
CA ILE A 21 2.99 -1.76 39.21
C ILE A 21 1.77 -1.12 38.50
N GLU A 22 0.92 -0.39 39.21
CA GLU A 22 -0.20 0.32 38.61
C GLU A 22 0.23 1.48 37.68
N HIS A 23 1.34 2.15 37.98
CA HIS A 23 1.88 3.19 37.09
C HIS A 23 2.62 2.62 35.88
N PHE A 24 3.20 1.41 35.97
CA PHE A 24 3.82 0.75 34.82
C PHE A 24 2.82 0.09 33.88
N SER A 25 1.64 -0.30 34.36
CA SER A 25 0.58 -0.87 33.49
C SER A 25 -0.25 0.19 32.75
N CYS A 26 -0.14 1.46 33.09
CA CYS A 26 -0.91 2.54 32.46
C CYS A 26 -0.17 3.27 31.30
N GLY A 27 1.00 2.79 30.87
CA GLY A 27 1.88 3.52 29.95
C GLY A 27 2.28 2.84 28.65
N ILE A 28 1.95 1.57 28.44
CA ILE A 28 2.17 0.92 27.16
C ILE A 28 0.82 0.87 26.42
N LYS A 29 0.34 2.03 25.97
CA LYS A 29 -0.51 2.04 24.77
C LYS A 29 0.37 1.50 23.67
N SER A 30 0.21 0.23 23.34
CA SER A 30 0.90 -0.35 22.22
C SER A 30 0.53 0.51 20.99
N GLU A 31 1.54 0.99 20.30
CA GLU A 31 1.35 1.69 19.00
C GLU A 31 0.53 0.84 18.01
N SER A 32 0.28 -0.42 18.39
CA SER A 32 -0.44 -1.44 17.62
C SER A 32 -1.94 -1.16 17.40
N ASP A 33 -2.59 -0.33 18.23
CA ASP A 33 -4.04 -0.08 18.13
C ASP A 33 -4.41 1.05 17.15
N LYS A 34 -3.42 1.56 16.41
CA LYS A 34 -3.64 2.62 15.43
C LYS A 34 -4.09 2.02 14.10
N LEU A 35 -5.34 2.28 13.72
CA LEU A 35 -5.81 2.05 12.36
C LEU A 35 -5.18 3.09 11.43
N THR A 36 -4.46 2.64 10.41
CA THR A 36 -3.86 3.49 9.37
C THR A 36 -4.43 3.11 8.02
N ALA A 37 -4.62 4.07 7.13
CA ALA A 37 -5.12 3.84 5.79
C ALA A 37 -4.21 4.50 4.75
N ILE A 38 -3.95 3.78 3.67
CA ILE A 38 -3.25 4.31 2.50
C ILE A 38 -4.08 4.08 1.23
N SER A 39 -3.90 4.96 0.28
CA SER A 39 -4.35 4.78 -1.10
C SER A 39 -3.15 4.41 -1.96
N LEU A 40 -3.31 3.38 -2.77
CA LEU A 40 -2.35 2.96 -3.79
C LEU A 40 -2.94 3.24 -5.17
N LYS A 41 -2.25 4.06 -5.95
CA LYS A 41 -2.68 4.49 -7.28
C LYS A 41 -1.67 4.05 -8.33
N GLN A 42 -2.17 3.46 -9.40
CA GLN A 42 -1.41 3.16 -10.60
C GLN A 42 -2.07 3.82 -11.80
N GLN A 43 -1.26 4.45 -12.66
CA GLN A 43 -1.67 4.94 -13.96
C GLN A 43 -0.60 4.57 -14.98
N THR A 44 -0.99 3.80 -15.98
CA THR A 44 -0.09 3.31 -17.03
C THR A 44 -0.62 3.77 -18.38
N PRO A 45 0.19 4.48 -19.18
CA PRO A 45 -0.18 4.84 -20.53
C PRO A 45 -0.13 3.61 -21.44
N VAL A 46 -1.20 3.38 -22.17
CA VAL A 46 -1.28 2.38 -23.23
C VAL A 46 -1.40 3.10 -24.56
N ILE A 47 -0.53 2.74 -25.48
CA ILE A 47 -0.52 3.30 -26.83
C ILE A 47 -1.48 2.47 -27.68
N ASN A 48 -2.48 3.12 -28.24
CA ASN A 48 -3.44 2.51 -29.13
C ASN A 48 -2.88 2.39 -30.55
N ARG A 49 -3.55 1.62 -31.41
CA ARG A 49 -3.14 1.43 -32.81
C ARG A 49 -3.13 2.73 -33.64
N ASP A 50 -3.93 3.70 -33.26
CA ASP A 50 -4.01 5.03 -33.88
C ASP A 50 -3.00 6.02 -33.29
N SER A 51 -2.03 5.54 -32.50
CA SER A 51 -1.02 6.33 -31.78
C SER A 51 -1.58 7.23 -30.67
N SER A 52 -2.87 7.19 -30.40
CA SER A 52 -3.44 7.87 -29.22
C SER A 52 -2.99 7.17 -27.93
N VAL A 53 -2.98 7.92 -26.81
CA VAL A 53 -2.62 7.38 -25.49
C VAL A 53 -3.87 7.28 -24.62
N THR A 54 -4.15 6.08 -24.14
CA THR A 54 -5.18 5.85 -23.11
C THR A 54 -4.52 5.56 -21.79
N MET A 55 -4.94 6.24 -20.73
CA MET A 55 -4.48 5.94 -19.37
C MET A 55 -5.31 4.80 -18.78
N ILE A 56 -4.65 3.70 -18.47
CA ILE A 56 -5.25 2.59 -17.72
C ILE A 56 -4.67 2.55 -16.32
N GLY A 57 -5.43 1.99 -15.40
CA GLY A 57 -4.97 1.84 -14.01
C GLY A 57 -6.14 1.90 -13.04
N GLY A 58 -5.80 2.00 -11.77
CA GLY A 58 -6.78 2.02 -10.70
C GLY A 58 -6.23 2.59 -9.42
N THR A 59 -7.15 2.74 -8.49
CA THR A 59 -6.84 3.13 -7.11
C THR A 59 -7.55 2.15 -6.19
N TYR A 60 -6.84 1.67 -5.18
CA TYR A 60 -7.44 0.90 -4.11
C TYR A 60 -6.87 1.31 -2.76
N ASN A 61 -7.64 1.06 -1.70
CA ASN A 61 -7.28 1.45 -0.36
C ASN A 61 -6.84 0.23 0.44
N VAL A 62 -5.80 0.42 1.25
CA VAL A 62 -5.31 -0.59 2.18
C VAL A 62 -5.37 -0.02 3.58
N TYR A 63 -5.91 -0.82 4.50
CA TYR A 63 -6.07 -0.48 5.90
C TYR A 63 -5.20 -1.42 6.73
N TYR A 64 -4.50 -0.84 7.71
CA TYR A 64 -3.61 -1.56 8.64
C TYR A 64 -4.17 -1.42 10.03
N TYR A 65 -4.33 -2.55 10.70
CA TYR A 65 -4.70 -2.59 12.11
C TYR A 65 -3.99 -3.76 12.78
N ASN A 66 -3.10 -3.44 13.69
CA ASN A 66 -2.21 -4.44 14.28
C ASN A 66 -1.43 -5.18 13.18
N GLU A 67 -1.56 -6.49 13.10
CA GLU A 67 -0.92 -7.33 12.07
C GLU A 67 -1.86 -7.67 10.90
N LEU A 68 -3.04 -7.04 10.85
CA LEU A 68 -4.04 -7.28 9.82
C LEU A 68 -3.92 -6.26 8.68
N LEU A 69 -4.08 -6.76 7.47
CA LEU A 69 -4.17 -6.01 6.24
C LEU A 69 -5.57 -6.19 5.66
N MET A 70 -6.22 -5.10 5.34
CA MET A 70 -7.50 -5.13 4.64
C MET A 70 -7.42 -4.28 3.38
N TYR A 71 -7.68 -4.91 2.24
CA TYR A 71 -7.74 -4.26 0.93
C TYR A 71 -9.19 -4.02 0.56
N LYS A 72 -9.52 -2.81 0.12
CA LYS A 72 -10.82 -2.47 -0.45
C LYS A 72 -10.67 -2.33 -1.97
N PHE A 73 -11.36 -3.19 -2.69
CA PHE A 73 -11.41 -3.18 -4.15
C PHE A 73 -12.78 -2.74 -4.63
N ASN A 74 -12.78 -1.87 -5.62
CA ASN A 74 -13.98 -1.52 -6.36
C ASN A 74 -13.86 -2.12 -7.76
N TYR A 75 -14.92 -2.77 -8.23
CA TYR A 75 -14.99 -3.31 -9.57
C TYR A 75 -16.32 -2.96 -10.21
N ARG A 76 -16.29 -2.74 -11.49
CA ARG A 76 -17.47 -2.50 -12.28
C ARG A 76 -18.07 -3.83 -12.70
N PHE A 77 -19.36 -3.97 -12.47
CA PHE A 77 -20.15 -5.10 -12.94
C PHE A 77 -21.07 -4.62 -14.06
N ASP A 78 -20.85 -5.12 -15.26
CA ASP A 78 -21.64 -4.80 -16.44
C ASP A 78 -22.44 -6.04 -16.85
N SER A 79 -23.76 -5.90 -16.98
CA SER A 79 -24.63 -6.94 -17.54
C SER A 79 -25.00 -6.58 -18.96
N MET A 80 -24.78 -7.52 -19.87
CA MET A 80 -25.05 -7.36 -21.28
C MET A 80 -26.11 -8.35 -21.73
N VAL A 81 -27.05 -7.91 -22.56
CA VAL A 81 -27.98 -8.77 -23.29
C VAL A 81 -27.73 -8.55 -24.79
N GLY A 82 -27.18 -9.57 -25.44
CA GLY A 82 -26.58 -9.40 -26.76
C GLY A 82 -25.43 -8.40 -26.70
N ASN A 83 -25.45 -7.37 -27.55
CA ASN A 83 -24.45 -6.31 -27.59
C ASN A 83 -24.90 -5.04 -26.86
N GLN A 84 -26.01 -5.08 -26.12
CA GLN A 84 -26.51 -3.92 -25.38
C GLN A 84 -26.17 -4.01 -23.90
N LEU A 85 -25.63 -2.92 -23.35
CA LEU A 85 -25.42 -2.76 -21.92
C LEU A 85 -26.78 -2.52 -21.24
N VAL A 86 -27.24 -3.49 -20.45
CA VAL A 86 -28.54 -3.43 -19.77
C VAL A 86 -28.42 -2.91 -18.35
N PHE A 87 -27.31 -3.20 -17.71
CA PHE A 87 -27.10 -2.85 -16.31
C PHE A 87 -25.63 -2.59 -16.04
N GLN A 88 -25.36 -1.60 -15.21
CA GLN A 88 -24.03 -1.25 -14.77
C GLN A 88 -24.06 -0.90 -13.29
N GLU A 89 -23.22 -1.56 -12.52
CA GLU A 89 -23.08 -1.32 -11.08
C GLU A 89 -21.61 -1.35 -10.66
N THR A 90 -21.23 -0.43 -9.77
CA THR A 90 -19.95 -0.54 -9.08
C THR A 90 -20.15 -1.32 -7.79
N ARG A 91 -19.48 -2.45 -7.67
CA ARG A 91 -19.46 -3.29 -6.47
C ARG A 91 -18.12 -3.19 -5.78
N SER A 92 -18.15 -3.40 -4.48
CA SER A 92 -16.92 -3.42 -3.68
C SER A 92 -16.80 -4.74 -2.94
N PHE A 93 -15.58 -5.15 -2.68
CA PHE A 93 -15.28 -6.21 -1.73
C PHE A 93 -14.08 -5.86 -0.87
N TYR A 94 -14.02 -6.44 0.30
CA TYR A 94 -12.86 -6.39 1.17
C TYR A 94 -12.14 -7.74 1.13
N PHE A 95 -10.80 -7.68 1.12
CA PHE A 95 -9.96 -8.85 1.36
C PHE A 95 -9.14 -8.60 2.61
N VAL A 96 -9.29 -9.47 3.60
CA VAL A 96 -8.59 -9.36 4.89
C VAL A 96 -7.64 -10.53 5.07
N SER A 97 -6.41 -10.23 5.45
CA SER A 97 -5.38 -11.23 5.76
C SER A 97 -4.49 -10.76 6.91
N HIS A 98 -3.83 -11.69 7.58
CA HIS A 98 -2.68 -11.38 8.41
C HIS A 98 -1.48 -11.02 7.51
N LYS A 99 -0.58 -10.14 7.98
CA LYS A 99 0.59 -9.70 7.18
C LYS A 99 1.45 -10.88 6.70
N ASP A 100 1.66 -11.89 7.56
CA ASP A 100 2.48 -13.07 7.30
C ASP A 100 1.71 -14.26 6.73
N SER A 101 0.40 -14.13 6.51
CA SER A 101 -0.42 -15.21 5.98
C SER A 101 -0.37 -15.26 4.46
N THR A 102 -0.29 -16.46 3.91
CA THR A 102 -0.46 -16.71 2.48
C THR A 102 -1.91 -16.74 2.03
N TYR A 103 -2.87 -16.73 2.97
CA TYR A 103 -4.31 -16.75 2.73
C TYR A 103 -5.03 -15.63 3.47
N GLY A 104 -6.17 -15.24 2.94
CA GLY A 104 -7.10 -14.31 3.56
C GLY A 104 -8.54 -14.65 3.20
N TYR A 105 -9.47 -13.83 3.65
CA TYR A 105 -10.89 -13.96 3.38
C TYR A 105 -11.42 -12.78 2.59
N LYS A 106 -12.25 -13.09 1.60
CA LYS A 106 -12.97 -12.10 0.79
C LYS A 106 -14.36 -11.89 1.35
N TYR A 107 -14.75 -10.63 1.53
CA TYR A 107 -16.05 -10.19 2.00
C TYR A 107 -16.68 -9.27 0.96
N MET A 108 -17.87 -9.62 0.49
CA MET A 108 -18.64 -8.77 -0.42
C MET A 108 -19.38 -7.67 0.35
N VAL A 109 -19.27 -6.42 -0.12
CA VAL A 109 -20.04 -5.31 0.41
C VAL A 109 -21.46 -5.38 -0.17
N LYS A 110 -22.50 -5.39 0.67
CA LYS A 110 -23.92 -5.41 0.26
C LYS A 110 -24.52 -6.73 -0.26
N LEU A 111 -23.83 -7.85 -0.17
CA LEU A 111 -24.56 -9.10 -0.28
C LEU A 111 -25.24 -9.38 1.07
N ASP A 112 -26.51 -9.70 1.00
CA ASP A 112 -27.44 -9.90 2.11
C ASP A 112 -26.77 -10.61 3.32
N LYS A 113 -27.16 -10.23 4.54
CA LYS A 113 -26.60 -10.71 5.81
C LYS A 113 -26.60 -12.25 5.97
N THR A 114 -27.28 -12.94 5.09
CA THR A 114 -27.38 -14.41 5.02
C THR A 114 -26.26 -15.07 4.23
N ASN A 115 -25.48 -14.34 3.45
CA ASN A 115 -24.45 -14.94 2.62
C ASN A 115 -23.20 -15.26 3.44
N LYS A 116 -22.99 -16.55 3.69
CA LYS A 116 -21.81 -17.16 4.34
C LYS A 116 -20.56 -17.09 3.45
N ASP A 117 -20.45 -16.12 2.54
CA ASP A 117 -19.38 -16.00 1.56
C ASP A 117 -18.07 -15.48 2.18
N ASN A 118 -17.61 -16.23 3.20
CA ASN A 118 -16.24 -16.12 3.66
C ASN A 118 -15.37 -17.02 2.79
N MET A 119 -15.21 -16.66 1.53
CA MET A 119 -14.36 -17.45 0.65
C MET A 119 -12.90 -17.19 1.00
N ARG A 120 -12.19 -18.26 1.33
CA ARG A 120 -10.75 -18.24 1.57
C ARG A 120 -10.01 -18.18 0.24
N TYR A 121 -9.14 -17.20 0.08
CA TYR A 121 -8.32 -17.01 -1.12
C TYR A 121 -6.85 -17.01 -0.79
N LYS A 122 -6.04 -17.49 -1.71
CA LYS A 122 -4.60 -17.31 -1.67
C LYS A 122 -4.29 -15.82 -1.94
N LYS A 123 -3.54 -15.18 -1.04
CA LYS A 123 -3.20 -13.75 -1.09
C LYS A 123 -2.58 -13.38 -2.45
N ASP A 124 -1.55 -14.12 -2.88
CA ASP A 124 -0.85 -13.83 -4.13
C ASP A 124 -1.75 -13.96 -5.37
N SER A 125 -2.70 -14.92 -5.37
CA SER A 125 -3.61 -15.10 -6.49
C SER A 125 -4.60 -13.94 -6.61
N LEU A 126 -5.08 -13.40 -5.48
CA LEU A 126 -5.99 -12.27 -5.48
C LEU A 126 -5.27 -10.96 -5.77
N LEU A 127 -4.08 -10.76 -5.18
CA LEU A 127 -3.32 -9.52 -5.30
C LEU A 127 -2.42 -9.46 -6.54
N LYS A 128 -2.30 -10.54 -7.32
CA LYS A 128 -1.43 -10.61 -8.51
C LYS A 128 -1.62 -9.43 -9.47
N PHE A 129 -2.85 -8.96 -9.64
CA PHE A 129 -3.17 -7.84 -10.52
C PHE A 129 -3.07 -6.47 -9.82
N TYR A 130 -2.83 -6.46 -8.51
CA TYR A 130 -2.81 -5.27 -7.65
C TYR A 130 -1.47 -5.10 -6.93
N SER A 131 -0.50 -5.98 -7.22
CA SER A 131 0.83 -5.85 -6.62
C SER A 131 1.59 -4.73 -7.31
N PHE A 132 2.06 -3.78 -6.52
CA PHE A 132 2.94 -2.69 -6.97
C PHE A 132 4.42 -3.02 -6.75
N GLU A 133 4.73 -4.10 -6.03
CA GLU A 133 6.11 -4.49 -5.81
C GLU A 133 6.76 -4.89 -7.14
N SER A 134 7.84 -4.22 -7.50
CA SER A 134 8.60 -4.48 -8.71
C SER A 134 10.09 -4.36 -8.42
N ASN A 135 10.86 -5.28 -8.95
CA ASN A 135 12.32 -5.23 -8.92
C ASN A 135 12.91 -4.49 -10.14
N ILE A 136 12.08 -4.04 -11.04
CA ILE A 136 12.50 -3.33 -12.27
C ILE A 136 13.41 -2.12 -11.95
N TYR A 137 13.10 -1.42 -10.86
CA TYR A 137 13.83 -0.22 -10.45
C TYR A 137 15.01 -0.51 -9.51
N ASP A 138 15.17 -1.74 -9.05
CA ASP A 138 16.23 -2.11 -8.08
C ASP A 138 17.64 -1.93 -8.62
N THR A 139 17.80 -2.03 -9.93
CA THR A 139 19.09 -1.79 -10.60
C THR A 139 19.57 -0.34 -10.45
N LEU A 140 18.63 0.61 -10.30
CA LEU A 140 18.93 2.03 -10.19
C LEU A 140 19.55 2.42 -8.84
N ILE A 141 19.54 1.54 -7.86
CA ILE A 141 20.20 1.77 -6.57
C ILE A 141 21.69 2.05 -6.75
N ASN A 142 22.31 1.37 -7.71
CA ASN A 142 23.74 1.48 -7.99
C ASN A 142 24.10 2.74 -8.82
N PHE A 143 23.11 3.50 -9.30
CA PHE A 143 23.35 4.69 -10.09
C PHE A 143 23.20 5.94 -9.23
N LYS A 144 24.07 6.92 -9.51
CA LYS A 144 23.97 8.24 -8.91
C LYS A 144 22.81 8.99 -9.59
N PRO A 145 21.86 9.58 -8.83
CA PRO A 145 20.84 10.43 -9.42
C PRO A 145 21.44 11.70 -10.00
N ASP A 146 20.89 12.20 -11.09
CA ASP A 146 21.28 13.46 -11.71
C ASP A 146 20.97 14.67 -10.82
N SER A 147 19.88 14.59 -10.06
CA SER A 147 19.55 15.60 -9.07
C SER A 147 18.81 15.02 -7.87
N ILE A 148 18.97 15.69 -6.73
CA ILE A 148 18.26 15.40 -5.48
C ILE A 148 17.75 16.72 -4.93
N TYR A 149 16.47 16.79 -4.61
CA TYR A 149 15.88 17.97 -3.98
C TYR A 149 14.77 17.60 -2.99
N LYS A 150 14.29 18.56 -2.22
CA LYS A 150 13.14 18.40 -1.31
C LYS A 150 11.92 19.08 -1.92
N GLN A 151 10.79 18.40 -1.88
CA GLN A 151 9.50 18.91 -2.29
C GLN A 151 8.43 18.44 -1.28
N GLU A 152 7.69 19.37 -0.69
CA GLU A 152 6.57 19.08 0.25
C GLU A 152 6.91 18.11 1.40
N GLY A 153 8.18 18.15 1.88
CA GLY A 153 8.68 17.28 2.93
C GLY A 153 9.17 15.91 2.45
N GLU A 154 9.11 15.63 1.17
CA GLU A 154 9.63 14.45 0.51
C GLU A 154 11.02 14.69 -0.06
N ILE A 155 11.82 13.64 -0.17
CA ILE A 155 13.10 13.66 -0.91
C ILE A 155 12.85 13.12 -2.30
N VAL A 156 13.11 13.93 -3.31
CA VAL A 156 12.95 13.55 -4.71
C VAL A 156 14.32 13.28 -5.32
N LYS A 157 14.48 12.10 -5.94
CA LYS A 157 15.65 11.73 -6.74
C LYS A 157 15.24 11.61 -8.20
N VAL A 158 16.01 12.26 -9.06
CA VAL A 158 15.77 12.27 -10.51
C VAL A 158 16.89 11.54 -11.21
N TYR A 159 16.52 10.65 -12.09
CA TYR A 159 17.41 9.94 -13.01
C TYR A 159 16.99 10.27 -14.43
N LYS A 160 17.85 10.96 -15.19
CA LYS A 160 17.60 11.33 -16.57
C LYS A 160 18.13 10.25 -17.49
N ASN A 161 17.24 9.71 -18.31
CA ASN A 161 17.57 8.69 -19.29
C ASN A 161 18.50 7.58 -18.72
N PRO A 162 18.14 6.97 -17.58
CA PRO A 162 19.02 6.00 -16.93
C PRO A 162 19.20 4.76 -17.83
N PRO A 163 20.36 4.10 -17.76
CA PRO A 163 20.57 2.84 -18.48
C PRO A 163 19.61 1.78 -17.95
N THR A 164 18.87 1.17 -18.84
CA THR A 164 17.99 0.02 -18.54
C THR A 164 18.58 -1.24 -19.12
N ALA A 165 18.11 -2.40 -18.65
CA ALA A 165 18.58 -3.70 -19.13
C ALA A 165 18.47 -3.90 -20.66
N ASN A 166 17.65 -3.07 -21.34
CA ASN A 166 17.43 -3.12 -22.79
C ASN A 166 17.89 -1.82 -23.49
N SER A 167 18.91 -1.15 -22.95
CA SER A 167 19.34 0.19 -23.41
C SER A 167 19.78 0.26 -24.87
N GLU A 168 20.21 -0.83 -25.49
CA GLU A 168 20.65 -0.85 -26.89
C GLU A 168 19.51 -0.71 -27.91
N GLN A 169 18.26 -0.97 -27.50
CA GLN A 169 17.07 -0.88 -28.35
C GLN A 169 16.17 0.33 -28.04
N GLN A 170 16.48 1.11 -26.99
CA GLN A 170 15.61 2.19 -26.56
C GLN A 170 15.81 3.46 -27.40
N SER A 171 14.90 3.71 -28.32
CA SER A 171 14.81 4.96 -29.09
C SER A 171 14.17 6.10 -28.27
N GLU A 172 13.48 5.80 -27.17
CA GLU A 172 12.79 6.78 -26.36
C GLU A 172 13.58 7.19 -25.11
N LYS A 173 13.69 8.50 -24.90
CA LYS A 173 14.25 9.05 -23.66
C LYS A 173 13.17 9.14 -22.60
N PHE A 174 13.54 8.81 -21.37
CA PHE A 174 12.64 8.95 -20.23
C PHE A 174 13.38 9.40 -18.97
N ASP A 175 12.69 10.15 -18.13
CA ASP A 175 13.17 10.57 -16.82
C ASP A 175 12.39 9.83 -15.73
N LEU A 176 13.08 9.44 -14.68
CA LEU A 176 12.51 8.77 -13.50
C LEU A 176 12.59 9.70 -12.30
N TYR A 177 11.48 9.83 -11.60
CA TYR A 177 11.38 10.61 -10.37
C TYR A 177 10.95 9.67 -9.24
N PHE A 178 11.78 9.54 -8.22
CA PHE A 178 11.51 8.74 -7.03
C PHE A 178 11.32 9.64 -5.82
N TYR A 179 10.16 9.50 -5.15
CA TYR A 179 9.78 10.30 -3.99
C TYR A 179 9.84 9.43 -2.74
N TYR A 180 10.58 9.89 -1.73
CA TYR A 180 10.80 9.18 -0.49
C TYR A 180 10.29 9.99 0.70
N THR A 181 9.69 9.30 1.68
CA THR A 181 9.25 9.88 2.95
C THR A 181 9.65 9.02 4.14
N LYS A 182 9.79 9.63 5.32
CA LYS A 182 9.94 8.92 6.58
C LYS A 182 8.61 8.56 7.22
N LYS A 183 7.50 9.22 6.84
CA LYS A 183 6.20 9.11 7.49
C LYS A 183 5.58 7.71 7.37
N LEU A 184 5.79 7.04 6.25
CA LEU A 184 5.17 5.73 5.93
C LEU A 184 6.16 4.56 6.01
N LYS A 185 7.29 4.72 6.70
CA LYS A 185 8.37 3.70 6.75
C LYS A 185 7.89 2.35 7.29
N ASP A 186 6.93 2.36 8.22
CA ASP A 186 6.43 1.16 8.91
C ASP A 186 5.26 0.49 8.16
N ILE A 187 4.83 1.05 7.03
CA ILE A 187 3.81 0.44 6.17
C ILE A 187 4.41 -0.74 5.40
N PRO A 188 3.79 -1.95 5.44
CA PRO A 188 4.33 -3.15 4.78
C PRO A 188 4.33 -3.06 3.24
N GLU A 189 3.34 -2.40 2.63
CA GLU A 189 3.30 -2.21 1.18
C GLU A 189 4.49 -1.41 0.69
N THR A 190 5.06 -1.84 -0.44
CA THR A 190 6.26 -1.23 -1.02
C THR A 190 6.23 -1.33 -2.54
N PHE A 191 6.87 -0.37 -3.20
CA PHE A 191 7.20 -0.46 -4.63
C PHE A 191 8.51 -1.21 -4.86
N SER A 192 9.44 -1.16 -3.91
CA SER A 192 10.70 -1.90 -3.90
C SER A 192 11.24 -2.00 -2.47
N LYS A 193 11.25 -3.21 -1.92
CA LYS A 193 11.85 -3.48 -0.60
C LYS A 193 13.30 -3.08 -0.51
N LYS A 194 14.05 -3.31 -1.59
CA LYS A 194 15.47 -3.01 -1.65
C LYS A 194 15.70 -1.50 -1.55
N MET A 195 14.92 -0.69 -2.28
CA MET A 195 15.04 0.78 -2.24
C MET A 195 14.62 1.37 -0.89
N ASP A 196 13.57 0.82 -0.26
CA ASP A 196 13.14 1.21 1.08
C ASP A 196 14.25 0.95 2.12
N ASN A 197 14.80 -0.27 2.13
CA ASN A 197 15.81 -0.70 3.10
C ASN A 197 17.11 0.12 2.98
N GLU A 198 17.57 0.37 1.76
CA GLU A 198 18.83 1.07 1.52
C GLU A 198 18.79 2.52 2.02
N LYS A 199 17.65 3.17 2.00
CA LYS A 199 17.51 4.59 2.36
C LYS A 199 16.94 4.81 3.75
N GLY A 200 16.44 3.78 4.43
CA GLY A 200 15.71 3.92 5.71
C GLY A 200 14.50 4.83 5.60
N MET A 201 13.94 4.94 4.40
CA MET A 201 12.77 5.75 4.04
C MET A 201 11.87 4.93 3.12
N LYS A 202 10.60 5.29 3.08
CA LYS A 202 9.62 4.67 2.18
C LYS A 202 9.63 5.34 0.82
N LEU A 203 9.74 4.54 -0.25
CA LEU A 203 9.48 4.98 -1.61
C LEU A 203 7.97 5.05 -1.82
N ILE A 204 7.43 6.27 -1.94
CA ILE A 204 5.98 6.50 -1.98
C ILE A 204 5.45 6.88 -3.35
N LYS A 205 6.34 7.27 -4.27
CA LYS A 205 5.92 7.62 -5.61
C LYS A 205 7.03 7.34 -6.61
N ILE A 206 6.65 6.75 -7.72
CA ILE A 206 7.48 6.60 -8.92
C ILE A 206 6.75 7.27 -10.06
N LEU A 207 7.39 8.25 -10.67
CA LEU A 207 6.89 8.91 -11.87
C LEU A 207 7.89 8.71 -12.99
N VAL A 208 7.46 8.10 -14.08
CA VAL A 208 8.23 7.91 -15.30
C VAL A 208 7.67 8.87 -16.34
N LYS A 209 8.50 9.76 -16.86
CA LYS A 209 8.15 10.70 -17.93
C LYS A 209 8.86 10.30 -19.22
N ALA A 210 8.11 9.81 -20.18
CA ALA A 210 8.62 9.51 -21.51
C ALA A 210 8.43 10.72 -22.43
N SER A 211 9.49 11.10 -23.13
CA SER A 211 9.50 12.32 -23.96
C SER A 211 8.65 12.21 -25.22
N GLY A 212 8.27 10.99 -25.60
CA GLY A 212 7.69 10.73 -26.92
C GLY A 212 8.76 10.81 -28.01
N GLY A 213 8.34 10.80 -29.25
CA GLY A 213 9.21 10.90 -30.40
C GLY A 213 8.87 9.92 -31.51
N TYR A 214 9.62 10.02 -32.62
CA TYR A 214 9.43 9.12 -33.75
C TYR A 214 10.16 7.79 -33.53
N TYR A 215 9.41 6.69 -33.68
CA TYR A 215 9.91 5.33 -33.55
C TYR A 215 9.95 4.66 -34.92
N LYS A 216 11.16 4.46 -35.44
CA LYS A 216 11.38 3.91 -36.77
C LYS A 216 10.82 2.49 -36.91
N GLU A 217 10.92 1.67 -35.86
CA GLU A 217 10.42 0.29 -35.86
C GLU A 217 8.91 0.20 -36.07
N PHE A 218 8.15 1.17 -35.53
CA PHE A 218 6.69 1.24 -35.66
C PHE A 218 6.25 2.22 -36.74
N ASN A 219 7.18 2.92 -37.37
CA ASN A 219 6.90 3.99 -38.35
C ASN A 219 5.86 4.99 -37.82
N THR A 220 5.98 5.39 -36.54
CA THR A 220 5.00 6.25 -35.88
C THR A 220 5.65 7.20 -34.87
N THR A 221 4.94 8.29 -34.56
CA THR A 221 5.35 9.23 -33.51
C THR A 221 4.47 9.01 -32.29
N PHE A 222 5.10 8.71 -31.15
CA PHE A 222 4.39 8.63 -29.88
C PHE A 222 4.39 9.98 -29.17
N GLN A 223 3.26 10.27 -28.53
CA GLN A 223 3.12 11.46 -27.70
C GLN A 223 3.88 11.32 -26.38
N PRO A 224 4.31 12.42 -25.75
CA PRO A 224 4.79 12.40 -24.38
C PRO A 224 3.76 11.74 -23.44
N ARG A 225 4.26 10.94 -22.50
CA ARG A 225 3.37 10.21 -21.60
C ARG A 225 4.01 9.98 -20.24
N GLU A 226 3.16 9.76 -19.23
CA GLU A 226 3.60 9.55 -17.86
C GLU A 226 3.05 8.23 -17.32
N HIS A 227 3.90 7.46 -16.65
CA HIS A 227 3.50 6.33 -15.82
C HIS A 227 3.67 6.71 -14.36
N LEU A 228 2.65 6.46 -13.55
CA LEU A 228 2.60 6.83 -12.14
C LEU A 228 2.29 5.62 -11.27
N LEU A 229 3.12 5.42 -10.26
CA LEU A 229 2.81 4.63 -9.06
C LEU A 229 2.85 5.58 -7.87
N GLU A 230 1.83 5.58 -7.04
CA GLU A 230 1.73 6.51 -5.91
C GLU A 230 1.07 5.85 -4.70
N MET A 231 1.65 6.08 -3.53
CA MET A 231 1.15 5.67 -2.21
C MET A 231 0.94 6.92 -1.38
N LYS A 232 -0.27 7.10 -0.84
CA LYS A 232 -0.60 8.24 0.03
C LYS A 232 -1.36 7.77 1.26
N GLU A 233 -1.04 8.37 2.41
CA GLU A 233 -1.91 8.26 3.59
C GLU A 233 -3.22 8.96 3.30
N ILE A 234 -4.33 8.34 3.71
CA ILE A 234 -5.67 8.87 3.51
C ILE A 234 -6.45 8.91 4.82
N PRO A 235 -7.41 9.82 4.96
CA PRO A 235 -8.34 9.81 6.09
C PRO A 235 -9.13 8.51 6.12
N ILE A 236 -9.45 8.05 7.33
CA ILE A 236 -10.23 6.84 7.53
C ILE A 236 -11.70 7.22 7.52
N GLU A 237 -12.34 6.96 6.41
CA GLU A 237 -13.79 7.00 6.28
C GLU A 237 -14.39 5.66 6.74
N ASN A 238 -15.58 5.67 7.31
CA ASN A 238 -16.33 4.47 7.71
C ASN A 238 -15.54 3.51 8.64
N LYS A 239 -14.86 4.05 9.66
CA LYS A 239 -14.07 3.28 10.63
C LYS A 239 -14.83 2.06 11.18
N ASN A 240 -16.13 2.21 11.46
CA ASN A 240 -16.96 1.13 12.02
C ASN A 240 -17.10 -0.05 11.06
N GLU A 241 -17.28 0.22 9.76
CA GLU A 241 -17.35 -0.80 8.72
C GLU A 241 -16.01 -1.55 8.60
N ILE A 242 -14.90 -0.82 8.56
CA ILE A 242 -13.55 -1.38 8.49
C ILE A 242 -13.30 -2.29 9.68
N MET A 243 -13.56 -1.80 10.90
CA MET A 243 -13.37 -2.57 12.12
C MET A 243 -14.29 -3.79 12.21
N HIS A 244 -15.50 -3.72 11.63
CA HIS A 244 -16.40 -4.87 11.54
C HIS A 244 -15.77 -6.04 10.76
N TYR A 245 -15.20 -5.80 9.58
CA TYR A 245 -14.57 -6.85 8.78
C TYR A 245 -13.26 -7.36 9.39
N LEU A 246 -12.47 -6.49 10.02
CA LEU A 246 -11.27 -6.90 10.73
C LEU A 246 -11.58 -7.82 11.91
N ARG A 247 -12.59 -7.51 12.73
CA ARG A 247 -13.04 -8.37 13.84
C ARG A 247 -13.60 -9.70 13.32
N ARG A 248 -14.43 -9.67 12.30
CA ARG A 248 -14.97 -10.87 11.66
C ARG A 248 -13.88 -11.82 11.17
N TYR A 249 -12.78 -11.28 10.65
CA TYR A 249 -11.60 -12.08 10.28
C TYR A 249 -10.95 -12.73 11.50
N GLN A 250 -10.82 -12.02 12.61
CA GLN A 250 -10.25 -12.54 13.85
C GLN A 250 -11.08 -13.68 14.44
N GLU A 251 -12.41 -13.54 14.43
CA GLU A 251 -13.36 -14.57 14.91
C GLU A 251 -13.32 -15.85 14.08
N GLN A 252 -12.94 -15.79 12.81
CA GLN A 252 -12.84 -16.95 11.94
C GLN A 252 -11.54 -17.75 12.09
N LYS A 253 -10.56 -17.20 12.78
CA LYS A 253 -9.24 -17.82 13.00
C LYS A 253 -9.23 -18.78 14.22
N ILE A 254 -10.31 -18.76 15.01
CA ILE A 254 -10.51 -19.65 16.14
C ILE A 254 -11.24 -20.90 15.65
#